data_fa8517375678a874502fa1d4e66a09f1
#
_entry.id   fa8517375678a874502fa1d4e66a09f1
#
_cell.length_a   1.000
_cell.length_b   1.000
_cell.length_c   1.000
_cell.angle_alpha   90.00
_cell.angle_beta   90.00
_cell.angle_gamma   90.00
#
_symmetry.space_group_name_H-M   'P 1'
#
loop_
_entity.id
_entity.type
_entity.pdbx_description
1 polymer ?
#
loop_
_entity_poly.entity_id
_entity_poly.type
_entity_poly.pdbx_seq_one_letter_code
_entity_poly.pdbx_strand_id
1 'polypeptide(L)'
;NTNLRTSVDISKQDITNGKELPGAKLEIRDADGNLVEDWTSTKTPHTVRGLELEKAYTLTETRAPDGYAEAESIVFKLVQEGNEQSNIVYVKSNDDWTKLDNATIIMQDAPVLDIDKTDIAGNLLPGATLTIRDAGGEVIDTWVTDYKTHRVPISDDSLKLSDDSNEYIYTLTEDAAPAGFKIANSVQFKLETVDDGISLFVRENADAKWTRADKRSIQMIDEATPREDTPTPTPAPTPQPTPAATPMPTPVPTPVIAPRKVQTLPQTGDGFPLLAIVVVSLASATGIVLLTVRQKNALKETSDEEDADESSDR
;
A
#
# COMPACT_ATOMS: atom_id res chain seq x y z
N ASN A 1 39.45 -12.65 28.28
CA ASN A 1 38.22 -12.64 27.47
C ASN A 1 37.49 -11.33 27.72
N THR A 2 37.83 -10.31 26.97
CA THR A 2 37.03 -9.07 26.94
C THR A 2 35.77 -9.41 26.18
N ASN A 3 34.63 -9.50 26.92
CA ASN A 3 33.31 -9.61 26.27
C ASN A 3 33.13 -8.36 25.40
N LEU A 4 33.28 -8.50 24.10
CA LEU A 4 32.93 -7.47 23.16
C LEU A 4 31.46 -7.08 23.41
N ARG A 5 31.23 -5.83 23.70
CA ARG A 5 29.86 -5.31 23.81
C ARG A 5 29.34 -5.08 22.40
N THR A 6 28.73 -6.11 21.82
CA THR A 6 27.99 -5.97 20.56
C THR A 6 26.70 -5.20 20.84
N SER A 7 26.53 -4.09 20.17
CA SER A 7 25.27 -3.33 20.23
C SER A 7 25.01 -2.59 18.94
N VAL A 8 23.74 -2.37 18.66
CA VAL A 8 23.26 -1.56 17.52
C VAL A 8 22.11 -0.70 18.04
N ASP A 9 22.09 0.55 17.64
CA ASP A 9 20.95 1.44 17.91
C ASP A 9 19.97 1.38 16.73
N ILE A 10 18.69 1.22 17.02
CA ILE A 10 17.60 1.21 16.07
C ILE A 10 16.79 2.50 16.27
N SER A 11 16.83 3.36 15.26
CA SER A 11 16.07 4.62 15.22
C SER A 11 14.87 4.42 14.30
N LYS A 12 13.66 4.56 14.83
CA LYS A 12 12.42 4.50 14.07
C LYS A 12 11.93 5.92 13.79
N GLN A 13 11.88 6.34 12.56
CA GLN A 13 11.68 7.76 12.20
C GLN A 13 10.53 7.95 11.22
N ASP A 14 9.92 9.14 11.27
CA ASP A 14 9.05 9.68 10.22
C ASP A 14 9.94 10.19 9.07
N ILE A 15 9.73 9.67 7.85
CA ILE A 15 10.54 9.99 6.66
C ILE A 15 10.45 11.49 6.28
N THR A 16 9.34 12.16 6.60
CA THR A 16 9.10 13.56 6.19
C THR A 16 9.87 14.57 7.02
N ASN A 17 10.25 14.23 8.27
CA ASN A 17 10.87 15.17 9.19
C ASN A 17 12.06 14.61 9.97
N GLY A 18 12.34 13.31 9.86
CA GLY A 18 13.46 12.62 10.53
C GLY A 18 13.31 12.53 12.07
N LYS A 19 12.15 12.84 12.63
CA LYS A 19 11.89 12.70 14.07
C LYS A 19 11.61 11.25 14.44
N GLU A 20 11.99 10.85 15.65
CA GLU A 20 11.64 9.55 16.21
C GLU A 20 10.12 9.35 16.22
N LEU A 21 9.68 8.18 15.74
CA LEU A 21 8.30 7.79 15.56
C LEU A 21 7.90 6.74 16.60
N PRO A 22 7.18 7.09 17.68
CA PRO A 22 6.76 6.14 18.67
C PRO A 22 5.54 5.32 18.24
N GLY A 23 5.43 4.09 18.77
CA GLY A 23 4.24 3.25 18.62
C GLY A 23 4.38 2.12 17.58
N ALA A 24 5.45 2.07 16.79
CA ALA A 24 5.76 0.96 15.91
C ALA A 24 6.07 -0.31 16.71
N LYS A 25 5.60 -1.47 16.25
CA LYS A 25 5.99 -2.78 16.76
C LYS A 25 7.12 -3.33 15.93
N LEU A 26 8.27 -3.54 16.55
CA LEU A 26 9.50 -3.97 15.91
C LEU A 26 9.95 -5.30 16.49
N GLU A 27 10.56 -6.14 15.66
CA GLU A 27 11.20 -7.36 16.09
C GLU A 27 12.50 -7.60 15.32
N ILE A 28 13.44 -8.29 15.96
CA ILE A 28 14.65 -8.81 15.34
C ILE A 28 14.61 -10.32 15.41
N ARG A 29 14.88 -10.95 14.26
CA ARG A 29 15.04 -12.40 14.14
C ARG A 29 16.44 -12.75 13.62
N ASP A 30 16.95 -13.90 14.06
CA ASP A 30 18.18 -14.48 13.51
C ASP A 30 17.94 -15.14 12.12
N ALA A 31 19.03 -15.67 11.52
CA ALA A 31 18.95 -16.32 10.21
C ALA A 31 18.09 -17.60 10.20
N ASP A 32 17.88 -18.23 11.36
CA ASP A 32 17.03 -19.40 11.52
C ASP A 32 15.56 -19.05 11.79
N GLY A 33 15.24 -17.74 11.87
CA GLY A 33 13.90 -17.21 12.12
C GLY A 33 13.52 -17.13 13.60
N ASN A 34 14.43 -17.42 14.53
CA ASN A 34 14.15 -17.32 15.96
C ASN A 34 14.07 -15.85 16.37
N LEU A 35 13.09 -15.54 17.23
CA LEU A 35 12.96 -14.22 17.82
C LEU A 35 14.16 -13.92 18.75
N VAL A 36 14.85 -12.83 18.49
CA VAL A 36 15.96 -12.34 19.32
C VAL A 36 15.46 -11.29 20.31
N GLU A 37 14.73 -10.30 19.81
CA GLU A 37 14.15 -9.24 20.62
C GLU A 37 12.92 -8.64 19.92
N ASP A 38 11.94 -8.17 20.69
CA ASP A 38 10.80 -7.38 20.22
C ASP A 38 10.54 -6.21 21.17
N TRP A 39 10.09 -5.08 20.60
CA TRP A 39 9.77 -3.87 21.37
C TRP A 39 8.77 -2.98 20.66
N THR A 40 8.34 -1.93 21.37
CA THR A 40 7.59 -0.82 20.77
C THR A 40 8.49 0.41 20.72
N SER A 41 8.55 1.05 19.53
CA SER A 41 9.34 2.26 19.35
C SER A 41 8.89 3.40 20.28
N THR A 42 9.83 4.25 20.64
CA THR A 42 9.63 5.39 21.57
C THR A 42 10.13 6.69 20.92
N LYS A 43 10.22 7.75 21.68
CA LYS A 43 10.79 9.04 21.23
C LYS A 43 12.32 9.05 21.19
N THR A 44 12.96 7.91 21.44
CA THR A 44 14.43 7.74 21.44
C THR A 44 14.76 6.42 20.77
N PRO A 45 15.94 6.30 20.13
CA PRO A 45 16.42 5.05 19.59
C PRO A 45 16.43 3.93 20.62
N HIS A 46 16.19 2.71 20.17
CA HIS A 46 16.29 1.49 20.97
C HIS A 46 17.65 0.83 20.77
N THR A 47 18.34 0.49 21.88
CA THR A 47 19.65 -0.18 21.81
C THR A 47 19.50 -1.69 22.00
N VAL A 48 19.75 -2.46 20.99
CA VAL A 48 19.83 -3.93 21.00
C VAL A 48 21.24 -4.36 21.39
N ARG A 49 21.38 -5.35 22.29
CA ARG A 49 22.67 -5.81 22.82
C ARG A 49 22.81 -7.32 22.74
N GLY A 50 24.08 -7.76 22.70
CA GLY A 50 24.40 -9.18 22.78
C GLY A 50 24.22 -9.96 21.48
N LEU A 51 24.12 -9.27 20.36
CA LEU A 51 24.08 -9.90 19.04
C LEU A 51 25.45 -10.54 18.75
N GLU A 52 25.44 -11.69 18.07
CA GLU A 52 26.67 -12.37 17.65
C GLU A 52 27.25 -11.69 16.41
N LEU A 53 28.59 -11.58 16.38
CA LEU A 53 29.30 -11.03 15.23
C LEU A 53 29.18 -11.95 14.01
N GLU A 54 29.20 -11.36 12.82
CA GLU A 54 29.13 -12.03 11.51
C GLU A 54 27.83 -12.80 11.23
N LYS A 55 26.86 -12.80 12.15
CA LYS A 55 25.54 -13.35 11.93
C LYS A 55 24.60 -12.33 11.29
N ALA A 56 23.82 -12.77 10.34
CA ALA A 56 22.75 -11.97 9.75
C ALA A 56 21.53 -11.96 10.66
N TYR A 57 20.93 -10.78 10.81
CA TYR A 57 19.69 -10.54 11.53
C TYR A 57 18.71 -9.78 10.62
N THR A 58 17.42 -10.00 10.82
CA THR A 58 16.37 -9.26 10.13
C THR A 58 15.60 -8.42 11.13
N LEU A 59 15.62 -7.11 10.95
CA LEU A 59 14.78 -6.14 11.62
C LEU A 59 13.48 -6.00 10.83
N THR A 60 12.35 -6.27 11.46
CA THR A 60 11.03 -6.19 10.84
C THR A 60 10.10 -5.30 11.65
N GLU A 61 9.37 -4.45 10.99
CA GLU A 61 8.21 -3.79 11.57
C GLU A 61 7.00 -4.70 11.40
N THR A 62 6.41 -5.14 12.50
CA THR A 62 5.23 -6.03 12.49
C THR A 62 3.92 -5.25 12.53
N ARG A 63 4.00 -3.96 12.88
CA ARG A 63 2.88 -3.02 12.86
C ARG A 63 3.40 -1.58 12.90
N ALA A 64 3.04 -0.81 11.89
CA ALA A 64 3.27 0.63 11.88
C ALA A 64 2.36 1.37 12.89
N PRO A 65 2.74 2.56 13.35
CA PRO A 65 1.85 3.47 14.06
C PRO A 65 0.64 3.87 13.21
N ASP A 66 -0.45 4.25 13.84
CA ASP A 66 -1.65 4.69 13.12
C ASP A 66 -1.33 5.90 12.22
N GLY A 67 -1.76 5.81 10.96
CA GLY A 67 -1.52 6.84 9.93
C GLY A 67 -0.16 6.75 9.24
N TYR A 68 0.55 5.62 9.39
CA TYR A 68 1.81 5.34 8.70
C TYR A 68 1.77 4.01 7.96
N ALA A 69 2.54 3.90 6.89
CA ALA A 69 2.78 2.64 6.19
C ALA A 69 3.89 1.86 6.90
N GLU A 70 3.77 0.53 6.91
CA GLU A 70 4.83 -0.34 7.42
C GLU A 70 6.09 -0.22 6.56
N ALA A 71 7.25 -0.12 7.23
CA ALA A 71 8.54 -0.10 6.57
C ALA A 71 8.95 -1.49 6.08
N GLU A 72 9.79 -1.52 5.04
CA GLU A 72 10.43 -2.75 4.61
C GLU A 72 11.41 -3.27 5.66
N SER A 73 11.55 -4.61 5.73
CA SER A 73 12.50 -5.25 6.63
C SER A 73 13.94 -4.94 6.22
N ILE A 74 14.81 -4.77 7.22
CA ILE A 74 16.24 -4.49 7.04
C ILE A 74 17.05 -5.69 7.51
N VAL A 75 17.85 -6.26 6.60
CA VAL A 75 18.82 -7.31 6.97
C VAL A 75 20.15 -6.65 7.31
N PHE A 76 20.71 -7.01 8.47
CA PHE A 76 21.95 -6.42 8.97
C PHE A 76 22.83 -7.43 9.66
N LYS A 77 24.12 -7.10 9.83
CA LYS A 77 25.08 -7.83 10.64
C LYS A 77 26.03 -6.90 11.34
N LEU A 78 26.63 -7.39 12.42
CA LEU A 78 27.68 -6.71 13.14
C LEU A 78 29.03 -7.35 12.81
N VAL A 79 30.02 -6.52 12.52
CA VAL A 79 31.39 -6.95 12.18
C VAL A 79 32.36 -6.25 13.11
N GLN A 80 33.40 -6.93 13.53
CA GLN A 80 34.53 -6.33 14.23
C GLN A 80 35.67 -6.10 13.25
N GLU A 81 36.09 -4.87 13.07
CA GLU A 81 37.25 -4.53 12.26
C GLU A 81 38.44 -4.18 13.18
N GLY A 82 39.54 -4.89 13.01
CA GLY A 82 40.78 -4.64 13.78
C GLY A 82 40.67 -5.00 15.27
N ASN A 83 41.38 -4.23 16.10
CA ASN A 83 41.41 -4.41 17.57
C ASN A 83 40.44 -3.44 18.31
N GLU A 84 39.52 -2.84 17.60
CA GLU A 84 38.57 -1.90 18.20
C GLU A 84 37.57 -2.63 19.08
N GLN A 85 37.17 -1.97 20.18
CA GLN A 85 36.16 -2.50 21.10
C GLN A 85 34.71 -2.23 20.64
N SER A 86 34.55 -1.61 19.47
CA SER A 86 33.27 -1.29 18.88
C SER A 86 33.01 -2.18 17.65
N ASN A 87 31.76 -2.56 17.47
CA ASN A 87 31.32 -3.24 16.27
C ASN A 87 30.88 -2.22 15.22
N ILE A 88 31.01 -2.63 13.97
CA ILE A 88 30.55 -1.91 12.79
C ILE A 88 29.29 -2.59 12.29
N VAL A 89 28.30 -1.79 11.90
CA VAL A 89 27.04 -2.28 11.34
C VAL A 89 27.13 -2.31 9.82
N TYR A 90 26.76 -3.43 9.24
CA TYR A 90 26.53 -3.59 7.80
C TYR A 90 25.07 -3.88 7.56
N VAL A 91 24.46 -3.20 6.59
CA VAL A 91 23.12 -3.49 6.09
C VAL A 91 23.19 -4.13 4.72
N LYS A 92 22.27 -5.05 4.43
CA LYS A 92 22.18 -5.72 3.14
C LYS A 92 21.26 -4.93 2.22
N SER A 93 21.75 -4.54 1.05
CA SER A 93 20.95 -3.94 -0.03
C SER A 93 21.12 -4.80 -1.28
N ASN A 94 20.06 -5.36 -1.80
CA ASN A 94 20.08 -6.42 -2.81
C ASN A 94 20.95 -7.59 -2.32
N ASP A 95 22.08 -7.89 -2.97
CA ASP A 95 23.01 -8.94 -2.55
C ASP A 95 24.29 -8.41 -1.90
N ASP A 96 24.44 -7.09 -1.80
CA ASP A 96 25.64 -6.44 -1.28
C ASP A 96 25.48 -5.96 0.16
N TRP A 97 26.60 -6.01 0.91
CA TRP A 97 26.69 -5.49 2.27
C TRP A 97 27.29 -4.09 2.27
N THR A 98 26.53 -3.11 2.75
CA THR A 98 26.98 -1.72 2.86
C THR A 98 27.27 -1.39 4.33
N LYS A 99 28.48 -0.88 4.57
CA LYS A 99 28.91 -0.40 5.90
C LYS A 99 28.17 0.88 6.25
N LEU A 100 27.64 0.97 7.48
CA LEU A 100 27.10 2.21 8.01
C LEU A 100 28.24 3.03 8.66
N ASP A 101 28.16 4.35 8.52
CA ASP A 101 29.12 5.29 9.11
C ASP A 101 29.03 5.35 10.65
N ASN A 102 27.90 4.92 11.20
CA ASN A 102 27.65 4.84 12.63
C ASN A 102 26.98 3.49 12.98
N ALA A 103 26.88 3.21 14.26
CA ALA A 103 26.24 1.98 14.75
C ALA A 103 24.71 2.12 14.91
N THR A 104 24.06 2.93 14.07
CA THR A 104 22.61 3.17 14.13
C THR A 104 21.96 2.75 12.81
N ILE A 105 20.98 1.88 12.88
CA ILE A 105 20.07 1.55 11.78
C ILE A 105 18.88 2.47 11.85
N ILE A 106 18.58 3.19 10.77
CA ILE A 106 17.41 4.05 10.65
C ILE A 106 16.36 3.31 9.83
N MET A 107 15.19 3.07 10.45
CA MET A 107 14.00 2.54 9.78
C MET A 107 12.96 3.65 9.72
N GLN A 108 12.51 4.00 8.51
CA GLN A 108 11.63 5.14 8.28
C GLN A 108 10.26 4.69 7.80
N ASP A 109 9.21 5.29 8.37
CA ASP A 109 7.85 5.15 7.87
C ASP A 109 7.40 6.39 7.13
N ALA A 110 6.66 6.17 6.07
CA ALA A 110 5.94 7.24 5.39
C ALA A 110 4.55 7.43 6.02
N PRO A 111 4.16 8.65 6.40
CA PRO A 111 2.77 8.94 6.69
C PRO A 111 1.91 8.64 5.46
N VAL A 112 0.65 8.26 5.67
CA VAL A 112 -0.26 7.90 4.57
C VAL A 112 -1.50 8.78 4.55
N LEU A 113 -2.05 8.97 3.35
CA LEU A 113 -3.42 9.40 3.11
C LEU A 113 -4.28 8.15 2.94
N ASP A 114 -5.29 7.98 3.79
CA ASP A 114 -6.27 6.89 3.68
C ASP A 114 -7.39 7.30 2.72
N ILE A 115 -7.74 6.40 1.78
CA ILE A 115 -8.82 6.63 0.82
C ILE A 115 -9.78 5.45 0.86
N ASP A 116 -11.03 5.75 1.19
CA ASP A 116 -12.13 4.80 1.22
C ASP A 116 -13.10 5.07 0.07
N LYS A 117 -13.43 4.05 -0.69
CA LYS A 117 -14.53 4.06 -1.63
C LYS A 117 -15.73 3.39 -0.97
N THR A 118 -16.84 4.10 -0.82
CA THR A 118 -18.00 3.61 -0.07
C THR A 118 -19.32 3.85 -0.80
N ASP A 119 -20.35 3.11 -0.40
CA ASP A 119 -21.74 3.45 -0.68
C ASP A 119 -22.26 4.52 0.29
N ILE A 120 -23.50 4.97 0.12
CA ILE A 120 -24.17 5.95 0.99
C ILE A 120 -24.38 5.45 2.43
N ALA A 121 -24.30 4.14 2.67
CA ALA A 121 -24.41 3.54 3.99
C ALA A 121 -23.03 3.43 4.69
N GLY A 122 -21.95 3.81 4.01
CA GLY A 122 -20.58 3.75 4.52
C GLY A 122 -19.91 2.39 4.39
N ASN A 123 -20.49 1.44 3.63
CA ASN A 123 -19.86 0.16 3.37
C ASN A 123 -18.80 0.32 2.27
N LEU A 124 -17.64 -0.31 2.44
CA LEU A 124 -16.59 -0.32 1.42
C LEU A 124 -17.12 -0.94 0.11
N LEU A 125 -16.83 -0.27 -1.00
CA LEU A 125 -17.36 -0.58 -2.32
C LEU A 125 -16.22 -1.02 -3.27
N PRO A 126 -16.13 -2.33 -3.57
CA PRO A 126 -15.10 -2.83 -4.48
C PRO A 126 -15.48 -2.63 -5.95
N GLY A 127 -14.44 -2.60 -6.82
CA GLY A 127 -14.59 -2.60 -8.27
C GLY A 127 -14.67 -1.22 -8.92
N ALA A 128 -14.52 -0.13 -8.17
CA ALA A 128 -14.29 1.19 -8.73
C ALA A 128 -12.84 1.33 -9.18
N THR A 129 -12.58 2.07 -10.26
CA THR A 129 -11.22 2.49 -10.61
C THR A 129 -11.04 3.94 -10.19
N LEU A 130 -10.11 4.16 -9.25
CA LEU A 130 -9.75 5.49 -8.75
C LEU A 130 -8.36 5.88 -9.23
N THR A 131 -8.17 7.18 -9.47
CA THR A 131 -6.89 7.74 -9.90
C THR A 131 -6.62 9.06 -9.20
N ILE A 132 -5.39 9.24 -8.71
CA ILE A 132 -4.87 10.51 -8.22
C ILE A 132 -3.99 11.11 -9.31
N ARG A 133 -4.22 12.38 -9.62
CA ARG A 133 -3.41 13.16 -10.55
C ARG A 133 -2.93 14.43 -9.86
N ASP A 134 -1.74 14.89 -10.24
CA ASP A 134 -1.24 16.19 -9.84
C ASP A 134 -1.88 17.33 -10.67
N ALA A 135 -1.50 18.58 -10.40
CA ALA A 135 -1.99 19.76 -11.12
C ALA A 135 -1.56 19.78 -12.59
N GLY A 136 -0.51 19.07 -12.98
CA GLY A 136 -0.05 18.90 -14.36
C GLY A 136 -0.79 17.79 -15.11
N GLY A 137 -1.62 17.00 -14.41
CA GLY A 137 -2.34 15.84 -14.93
C GLY A 137 -1.53 14.55 -14.94
N GLU A 138 -0.32 14.53 -14.35
CA GLU A 138 0.47 13.34 -14.16
C GLU A 138 -0.22 12.40 -13.17
N VAL A 139 -0.22 11.10 -13.48
CA VAL A 139 -0.80 10.08 -12.59
C VAL A 139 0.18 9.78 -11.47
N ILE A 140 -0.26 10.04 -10.24
CA ILE A 140 0.48 9.71 -9.02
C ILE A 140 0.18 8.28 -8.60
N ASP A 141 -1.10 7.89 -8.64
CA ASP A 141 -1.55 6.55 -8.26
C ASP A 141 -2.84 6.18 -8.99
N THR A 142 -3.03 4.89 -9.28
CA THR A 142 -4.29 4.36 -9.84
C THR A 142 -4.51 2.93 -9.36
N TRP A 143 -5.72 2.62 -8.91
CA TRP A 143 -6.05 1.29 -8.37
C TRP A 143 -7.52 0.93 -8.62
N VAL A 144 -7.80 -0.36 -8.47
CA VAL A 144 -9.18 -0.87 -8.40
C VAL A 144 -9.50 -1.09 -6.93
N THR A 145 -10.61 -0.52 -6.45
CA THR A 145 -11.02 -0.63 -5.05
C THR A 145 -11.40 -2.06 -4.69
N ASP A 146 -11.13 -2.42 -3.45
CA ASP A 146 -11.51 -3.68 -2.83
C ASP A 146 -12.25 -3.41 -1.50
N TYR A 147 -12.30 -4.40 -0.60
CA TYR A 147 -12.90 -4.24 0.74
C TYR A 147 -11.92 -3.68 1.78
N LYS A 148 -10.90 -2.91 1.33
CA LYS A 148 -9.89 -2.31 2.21
C LYS A 148 -9.72 -0.83 1.91
N THR A 149 -9.29 -0.10 2.93
CA THR A 149 -8.77 1.26 2.77
C THR A 149 -7.53 1.25 1.90
N HIS A 150 -7.50 2.08 0.87
CA HIS A 150 -6.30 2.29 0.07
C HIS A 150 -5.42 3.34 0.76
N ARG A 151 -4.12 3.06 0.89
CA ARG A 151 -3.16 3.90 1.60
C ARG A 151 -2.13 4.45 0.64
N VAL A 152 -2.10 5.76 0.48
CA VAL A 152 -1.15 6.44 -0.41
C VAL A 152 -0.05 7.07 0.44
N PRO A 153 1.23 6.70 0.25
CA PRO A 153 2.33 7.27 1.01
C PRO A 153 2.47 8.78 0.78
N ILE A 154 2.86 9.51 1.83
CA ILE A 154 3.21 10.92 1.76
C ILE A 154 4.72 11.00 1.80
N SER A 155 5.35 11.29 0.65
CA SER A 155 6.80 11.32 0.47
C SER A 155 7.15 12.13 -0.78
N ASP A 156 8.45 12.39 -0.98
CA ASP A 156 8.94 13.10 -2.17
C ASP A 156 8.65 12.37 -3.49
N ASP A 157 8.50 11.03 -3.44
CA ASP A 157 8.24 10.17 -4.59
C ASP A 157 6.75 9.89 -4.84
N SER A 158 5.84 10.43 -4.00
CA SER A 158 4.40 10.21 -4.08
C SER A 158 3.63 11.51 -3.80
N LEU A 159 2.82 11.56 -2.72
CA LEU A 159 2.11 12.77 -2.32
C LEU A 159 3.06 13.70 -1.55
N LYS A 160 3.31 14.89 -2.10
CA LYS A 160 4.19 15.90 -1.50
C LYS A 160 3.42 16.83 -0.57
N LEU A 161 4.13 17.33 0.44
CA LEU A 161 3.59 18.36 1.33
C LEU A 161 3.73 19.73 0.67
N SER A 162 2.64 20.50 0.68
CA SER A 162 2.66 21.92 0.30
C SER A 162 3.32 22.75 1.41
N ASP A 163 4.06 23.76 1.01
CA ASP A 163 4.70 24.75 1.88
C ASP A 163 4.46 26.17 1.32
N ASP A 164 5.06 27.19 1.96
CA ASP A 164 4.92 28.59 1.56
C ASP A 164 5.48 28.88 0.15
N SER A 165 6.33 28.01 -0.39
CA SER A 165 7.00 28.18 -1.67
C SER A 165 6.39 27.34 -2.78
N ASN A 166 5.80 26.19 -2.42
CA ASN A 166 5.27 25.20 -3.36
C ASN A 166 3.90 24.68 -2.90
N GLU A 167 2.88 24.92 -3.71
CA GLU A 167 1.55 24.33 -3.48
C GLU A 167 1.38 23.10 -4.37
N TYR A 168 1.23 21.92 -3.75
CA TYR A 168 0.94 20.64 -4.43
C TYR A 168 -0.54 20.32 -4.33
N ILE A 169 -1.28 20.51 -5.41
CA ILE A 169 -2.71 20.20 -5.51
C ILE A 169 -2.88 18.92 -6.29
N TYR A 170 -3.65 18.01 -5.72
CA TYR A 170 -4.01 16.73 -6.31
C TYR A 170 -5.50 16.65 -6.58
N THR A 171 -5.87 15.85 -7.57
CA THR A 171 -7.26 15.54 -7.89
C THR A 171 -7.48 14.03 -7.81
N LEU A 172 -8.37 13.60 -6.95
CA LEU A 172 -8.87 12.22 -6.89
C LEU A 172 -10.09 12.11 -7.79
N THR A 173 -10.07 11.21 -8.77
CA THR A 173 -11.15 10.94 -9.71
C THR A 173 -11.57 9.49 -9.63
N GLU A 174 -12.84 9.22 -9.90
CA GLU A 174 -13.33 7.90 -10.21
C GLU A 174 -13.43 7.77 -11.73
N ASP A 175 -12.55 6.96 -12.32
CA ASP A 175 -12.51 6.73 -13.76
C ASP A 175 -13.56 5.71 -14.20
N ALA A 176 -13.94 4.78 -13.31
CA ALA A 176 -15.02 3.81 -13.52
C ALA A 176 -15.68 3.45 -12.19
N ALA A 177 -17.03 3.54 -12.15
CA ALA A 177 -17.81 3.09 -11.01
C ALA A 177 -18.11 1.58 -11.08
N PRO A 178 -18.35 0.92 -9.94
CA PRO A 178 -18.84 -0.45 -9.92
C PRO A 178 -20.21 -0.58 -10.57
N ALA A 179 -20.54 -1.78 -11.04
CA ALA A 179 -21.85 -2.04 -11.65
C ALA A 179 -23.01 -1.69 -10.69
N GLY A 180 -23.94 -0.88 -11.17
CA GLY A 180 -25.11 -0.44 -10.38
C GLY A 180 -24.89 0.83 -9.56
N PHE A 181 -23.77 1.51 -9.76
CA PHE A 181 -23.46 2.79 -9.12
C PHE A 181 -23.15 3.88 -10.15
N LYS A 182 -23.30 5.13 -9.75
CA LYS A 182 -22.92 6.30 -10.54
C LYS A 182 -21.50 6.71 -10.18
N ILE A 183 -20.77 7.23 -11.16
CA ILE A 183 -19.45 7.82 -10.92
C ILE A 183 -19.57 8.99 -9.92
N ALA A 184 -18.77 8.97 -8.88
CA ALA A 184 -18.68 10.03 -7.89
C ALA A 184 -18.02 11.31 -8.47
N ASN A 185 -18.32 12.45 -7.84
CA ASN A 185 -17.62 13.69 -8.16
C ASN A 185 -16.15 13.60 -7.75
N SER A 186 -15.29 14.25 -8.53
CA SER A 186 -13.87 14.40 -8.18
C SER A 186 -13.69 15.27 -6.93
N VAL A 187 -12.60 15.02 -6.21
CA VAL A 187 -12.20 15.79 -5.03
C VAL A 187 -10.80 16.35 -5.25
N GLN A 188 -10.61 17.64 -5.07
CA GLN A 188 -9.28 18.22 -5.00
C GLN A 188 -8.78 18.24 -3.55
N PHE A 189 -7.51 17.94 -3.37
CA PHE A 189 -6.90 17.95 -2.05
C PHE A 189 -5.45 18.41 -2.09
N LYS A 190 -4.96 18.85 -0.93
CA LYS A 190 -3.56 19.14 -0.65
C LYS A 190 -3.22 18.74 0.78
N LEU A 191 -1.94 18.56 1.03
CA LEU A 191 -1.39 18.19 2.32
C LEU A 191 -0.42 19.28 2.77
N GLU A 192 -0.53 19.72 4.01
CA GLU A 192 0.32 20.76 4.59
C GLU A 192 0.77 20.35 5.99
N THR A 193 1.95 20.82 6.40
CA THR A 193 2.38 20.70 7.79
C THR A 193 1.74 21.81 8.62
N VAL A 194 0.95 21.43 9.61
CA VAL A 194 0.30 22.36 10.55
C VAL A 194 0.55 21.85 11.97
N ASP A 195 1.06 22.71 12.84
CA ASP A 195 1.30 22.41 14.28
C ASP A 195 2.09 21.10 14.50
N ASP A 196 3.20 20.90 13.79
CA ASP A 196 4.04 19.70 13.82
C ASP A 196 3.37 18.39 13.31
N GLY A 197 2.21 18.48 12.68
CA GLY A 197 1.50 17.36 12.05
C GLY A 197 1.09 17.62 10.61
N ILE A 198 0.76 16.55 9.88
CA ILE A 198 0.27 16.66 8.50
C ILE A 198 -1.25 16.78 8.51
N SER A 199 -1.76 17.86 7.90
CA SER A 199 -3.19 18.14 7.74
C SER A 199 -3.61 17.99 6.29
N LEU A 200 -4.78 17.41 6.10
CA LEU A 200 -5.44 17.29 4.80
C LEU A 200 -6.42 18.46 4.62
N PHE A 201 -6.34 19.11 3.46
CA PHE A 201 -7.31 20.11 3.02
C PHE A 201 -7.99 19.60 1.75
N VAL A 202 -9.31 19.72 1.70
CA VAL A 202 -10.13 19.24 0.58
C VAL A 202 -11.03 20.36 0.05
N ARG A 203 -11.36 20.28 -1.25
CA ARG A 203 -12.38 21.10 -1.91
C ARG A 203 -13.03 20.32 -3.06
N GLU A 204 -14.24 20.69 -3.45
CA GLU A 204 -14.95 20.03 -4.55
C GLU A 204 -14.43 20.41 -5.94
N ASN A 205 -13.95 21.64 -6.11
CA ASN A 205 -13.45 22.16 -7.38
C ASN A 205 -12.53 23.38 -7.13
N ALA A 206 -11.94 23.92 -8.20
CA ALA A 206 -10.96 24.99 -8.11
C ALA A 206 -11.52 26.32 -7.54
N ASP A 207 -12.82 26.56 -7.68
CA ASP A 207 -13.49 27.79 -7.20
C ASP A 207 -13.94 27.68 -5.73
N ALA A 208 -13.98 26.45 -5.19
CA ALA A 208 -14.37 26.21 -3.81
C ALA A 208 -13.25 26.54 -2.82
N LYS A 209 -13.62 26.92 -1.61
CA LYS A 209 -12.66 27.16 -0.54
C LYS A 209 -12.11 25.85 0.00
N TRP A 210 -10.84 25.88 0.40
CA TRP A 210 -10.23 24.77 1.12
C TRP A 210 -10.87 24.58 2.50
N THR A 211 -11.20 23.34 2.81
CA THR A 211 -11.70 22.93 4.12
C THR A 211 -10.73 21.93 4.72
N ARG A 212 -10.26 22.19 5.95
CA ARG A 212 -9.40 21.23 6.67
C ARG A 212 -10.24 20.04 7.08
N ALA A 213 -9.78 18.83 6.77
CA ALA A 213 -10.41 17.60 7.19
C ALA A 213 -10.02 17.26 8.64
N ASP A 214 -10.92 16.62 9.39
CA ASP A 214 -10.67 16.19 10.77
C ASP A 214 -9.64 15.07 10.86
N LYS A 215 -9.54 14.28 9.79
CA LYS A 215 -8.61 13.16 9.66
C LYS A 215 -7.89 13.23 8.33
N ARG A 216 -6.75 12.58 8.23
CA ARG A 216 -6.01 12.40 6.98
C ARG A 216 -6.62 11.24 6.17
N SER A 217 -7.91 11.38 5.84
CA SER A 217 -8.64 10.41 5.03
C SER A 217 -9.67 11.08 4.12
N ILE A 218 -9.84 10.53 2.92
CA ILE A 218 -10.87 10.93 1.96
C ILE A 218 -11.83 9.76 1.80
N GLN A 219 -13.14 10.04 1.95
CA GLN A 219 -14.20 9.10 1.64
C GLN A 219 -14.88 9.53 0.35
N MET A 220 -14.77 8.71 -0.71
CA MET A 220 -15.46 8.91 -1.98
C MET A 220 -16.72 8.05 -2.02
N ILE A 221 -17.89 8.68 -2.09
CA ILE A 221 -19.18 8.03 -1.90
C ILE A 221 -19.90 7.89 -3.24
N ASP A 222 -20.38 6.67 -3.55
CA ASP A 222 -21.24 6.41 -4.70
C ASP A 222 -22.69 6.31 -4.33
N GLU A 223 -23.52 6.87 -5.21
CA GLU A 223 -24.96 6.65 -5.23
C GLU A 223 -25.31 5.46 -6.13
N ALA A 224 -26.17 4.57 -5.64
CA ALA A 224 -26.71 3.51 -6.48
C ALA A 224 -27.51 4.10 -7.65
N THR A 225 -27.36 3.51 -8.85
CA THR A 225 -28.27 3.81 -9.96
C THR A 225 -29.65 3.30 -9.62
N PRO A 226 -30.74 4.07 -9.86
CA PRO A 226 -32.10 3.56 -9.69
C PRO A 226 -32.25 2.28 -10.51
N ARG A 227 -32.73 1.22 -9.90
CA ARG A 227 -33.18 0.05 -10.67
C ARG A 227 -34.34 0.55 -11.56
N GLU A 228 -34.19 0.40 -12.88
CA GLU A 228 -35.39 0.45 -13.73
C GLU A 228 -36.31 -0.64 -13.24
N ASP A 229 -37.47 -0.25 -12.74
CA ASP A 229 -38.52 -1.21 -12.37
C ASP A 229 -38.80 -2.07 -13.62
N THR A 230 -38.33 -3.30 -13.59
CA THR A 230 -38.75 -4.29 -14.57
C THR A 230 -40.26 -4.29 -14.55
N PRO A 231 -40.94 -3.97 -15.67
CA PRO A 231 -42.41 -3.91 -15.67
C PRO A 231 -42.91 -5.21 -15.06
N THR A 232 -43.69 -5.08 -14.00
CA THR A 232 -44.37 -6.25 -13.38
C THR A 232 -44.94 -7.07 -14.52
N PRO A 233 -44.62 -8.36 -14.66
CA PRO A 233 -45.13 -9.16 -15.75
C PRO A 233 -46.65 -9.04 -15.72
N THR A 234 -47.23 -8.54 -16.79
CA THR A 234 -48.68 -8.46 -16.96
C THR A 234 -49.23 -9.84 -16.64
N PRO A 235 -50.17 -9.95 -15.66
CA PRO A 235 -50.72 -11.25 -15.30
C PRO A 235 -51.20 -11.94 -16.58
N ALA A 236 -50.77 -13.17 -16.76
CA ALA A 236 -51.20 -13.97 -17.91
C ALA A 236 -52.71 -13.95 -17.98
N PRO A 237 -53.31 -13.77 -19.17
CA PRO A 237 -54.77 -13.78 -19.31
C PRO A 237 -55.32 -15.06 -18.68
N THR A 238 -56.28 -14.90 -17.78
CA THR A 238 -57.01 -16.01 -17.14
C THR A 238 -57.44 -16.97 -18.22
N PRO A 239 -57.09 -18.28 -18.17
CA PRO A 239 -57.50 -19.22 -19.22
C PRO A 239 -59.01 -19.21 -19.32
N GLN A 240 -59.51 -18.91 -20.52
CA GLN A 240 -60.93 -18.98 -20.86
C GLN A 240 -61.38 -20.41 -20.59
N PRO A 241 -62.55 -20.63 -19.94
CA PRO A 241 -63.04 -21.98 -19.65
C PRO A 241 -63.12 -22.77 -20.97
N THR A 242 -62.39 -23.89 -21.02
CA THR A 242 -62.42 -24.81 -22.13
C THR A 242 -63.85 -25.36 -22.27
N PRO A 243 -64.44 -25.36 -23.47
CA PRO A 243 -65.73 -26.02 -23.68
C PRO A 243 -65.62 -27.51 -23.27
N ALA A 244 -66.67 -28.02 -22.63
CA ALA A 244 -66.74 -29.40 -22.18
C ALA A 244 -66.46 -30.35 -23.33
N ALA A 245 -65.51 -31.25 -23.16
CA ALA A 245 -65.12 -32.23 -24.14
C ALA A 245 -66.28 -33.18 -24.43
N THR A 246 -66.66 -33.32 -25.67
CA THR A 246 -67.53 -34.37 -26.19
C THR A 246 -66.94 -35.75 -25.87
N PRO A 247 -67.70 -36.75 -25.35
CA PRO A 247 -67.18 -38.05 -24.98
C PRO A 247 -66.56 -38.75 -26.19
N MET A 248 -65.29 -39.09 -26.07
CA MET A 248 -64.54 -39.83 -27.08
C MET A 248 -64.93 -41.30 -27.06
N PRO A 249 -65.06 -41.97 -28.21
CA PRO A 249 -65.33 -43.43 -28.28
C PRO A 249 -64.18 -44.24 -27.68
N THR A 250 -64.53 -45.30 -26.98
CA THR A 250 -63.66 -46.25 -26.27
C THR A 250 -62.57 -46.80 -27.19
N PRO A 251 -61.29 -46.76 -26.82
CA PRO A 251 -60.20 -47.32 -27.67
C PRO A 251 -60.22 -48.85 -27.70
N VAL A 252 -60.00 -49.37 -28.87
CA VAL A 252 -59.77 -50.77 -29.14
C VAL A 252 -58.38 -51.17 -28.57
N PRO A 253 -58.23 -52.34 -27.94
CA PRO A 253 -56.93 -52.72 -27.31
C PRO A 253 -55.86 -52.97 -28.36
N THR A 254 -54.76 -52.26 -28.25
CA THR A 254 -53.54 -52.40 -29.05
C THR A 254 -52.68 -53.54 -28.51
N PRO A 255 -52.05 -54.34 -29.39
CA PRO A 255 -51.21 -55.45 -28.92
C PRO A 255 -49.96 -54.99 -28.21
N VAL A 256 -49.62 -55.69 -27.13
CA VAL A 256 -48.45 -55.51 -26.28
C VAL A 256 -47.19 -55.82 -27.09
N ILE A 257 -46.34 -54.83 -27.35
CA ILE A 257 -45.01 -54.99 -27.89
C ILE A 257 -44.03 -55.16 -26.73
N ALA A 258 -43.26 -56.24 -26.77
CA ALA A 258 -42.24 -56.56 -25.76
C ALA A 258 -41.15 -55.48 -25.65
N PRO A 259 -40.54 -55.26 -24.48
CA PRO A 259 -39.56 -54.20 -24.25
C PRO A 259 -38.26 -54.44 -25.02
N ARG A 260 -37.90 -53.44 -25.83
CA ARG A 260 -36.62 -53.39 -26.54
C ARG A 260 -35.51 -53.07 -25.56
N LYS A 261 -34.45 -53.87 -25.52
CA LYS A 261 -33.24 -53.66 -24.75
C LYS A 261 -32.66 -52.28 -25.09
N VAL A 262 -32.49 -51.46 -24.06
CA VAL A 262 -31.72 -50.21 -24.17
C VAL A 262 -30.26 -50.59 -24.31
N GLN A 263 -29.64 -50.22 -25.44
CA GLN A 263 -28.19 -50.28 -25.59
C GLN A 263 -27.61 -49.09 -24.86
N THR A 264 -26.77 -49.34 -23.86
CA THR A 264 -25.93 -48.36 -23.22
C THR A 264 -24.88 -47.87 -24.22
N LEU A 265 -24.85 -46.57 -24.48
CA LEU A 265 -23.78 -45.92 -25.23
C LEU A 265 -22.46 -46.00 -24.41
N PRO A 266 -21.32 -46.25 -25.06
CA PRO A 266 -20.05 -46.23 -24.36
C PRO A 266 -19.74 -44.80 -23.92
N GLN A 267 -19.34 -44.63 -22.63
CA GLN A 267 -18.76 -43.44 -22.10
C GLN A 267 -17.39 -43.23 -22.74
N THR A 268 -17.28 -42.29 -23.64
CA THR A 268 -15.98 -41.79 -24.07
C THR A 268 -15.48 -40.86 -22.95
N GLY A 269 -14.53 -41.36 -22.20
CA GLY A 269 -13.74 -40.55 -21.30
C GLY A 269 -12.70 -39.79 -22.10
N ASP A 270 -13.01 -38.58 -22.48
CA ASP A 270 -12.01 -37.63 -22.94
C ASP A 270 -11.68 -36.70 -21.81
N GLY A 271 -10.58 -37.06 -21.12
CA GLY A 271 -9.89 -36.15 -20.24
C GLY A 271 -9.34 -34.98 -21.04
N PHE A 272 -9.99 -33.84 -20.92
CA PHE A 272 -9.35 -32.59 -21.30
C PHE A 272 -8.24 -32.28 -20.31
N PRO A 273 -6.99 -32.09 -20.74
CA PRO A 273 -5.98 -31.55 -19.88
C PRO A 273 -6.39 -30.12 -19.53
N LEU A 274 -6.64 -29.88 -18.24
CA LEU A 274 -6.68 -28.54 -17.66
C LEU A 274 -5.33 -27.89 -17.98
N LEU A 275 -5.27 -27.08 -19.02
CA LEU A 275 -4.22 -26.13 -19.23
C LEU A 275 -4.38 -25.12 -18.07
N ALA A 276 -3.56 -25.30 -17.03
CA ALA A 276 -3.34 -24.30 -16.02
C ALA A 276 -2.76 -23.09 -16.75
N ILE A 277 -3.61 -22.10 -17.01
CA ILE A 277 -3.15 -20.76 -17.37
C ILE A 277 -2.55 -20.21 -16.07
N VAL A 278 -1.25 -20.39 -15.92
CA VAL A 278 -0.46 -19.62 -14.97
C VAL A 278 -0.45 -18.20 -15.53
N VAL A 279 -1.37 -17.37 -15.06
CA VAL A 279 -1.24 -15.93 -15.18
C VAL A 279 -0.08 -15.56 -14.26
N VAL A 280 1.11 -15.48 -14.83
CA VAL A 280 2.22 -14.79 -14.22
C VAL A 280 1.84 -13.31 -14.27
N SER A 281 1.19 -12.81 -13.22
CA SER A 281 1.17 -11.40 -12.94
C SER A 281 2.61 -11.02 -12.58
N LEU A 282 3.33 -10.48 -13.56
CA LEU A 282 4.51 -9.68 -13.27
C LEU A 282 4.01 -8.44 -12.50
N ALA A 283 3.94 -8.57 -11.19
CA ALA A 283 4.04 -7.43 -10.32
C ALA A 283 5.48 -6.95 -10.45
N SER A 284 5.70 -5.97 -11.31
CA SER A 284 6.91 -5.16 -11.30
C SER A 284 6.83 -4.26 -10.07
N ALA A 285 7.10 -4.87 -8.91
CA ALA A 285 7.51 -4.11 -7.75
C ALA A 285 8.95 -3.68 -7.99
N THR A 286 9.14 -2.62 -8.75
CA THR A 286 10.36 -1.82 -8.67
C THR A 286 10.26 -0.96 -7.41
N GLY A 287 10.32 -1.62 -6.26
CA GLY A 287 10.69 -0.97 -5.01
C GLY A 287 12.15 -0.60 -5.11
N ILE A 288 12.45 0.59 -5.60
CA ILE A 288 13.77 1.19 -5.41
C ILE A 288 13.81 1.55 -3.93
N VAL A 289 14.49 0.72 -3.15
CA VAL A 289 14.97 1.13 -1.83
C VAL A 289 16.01 2.22 -2.10
N LEU A 290 15.56 3.47 -2.14
CA LEU A 290 16.45 4.59 -2.01
C LEU A 290 16.91 4.64 -0.56
N LEU A 291 18.00 3.92 -0.25
CA LEU A 291 18.86 4.29 0.84
C LEU A 291 19.44 5.66 0.46
N THR A 292 18.70 6.72 0.74
CA THR A 292 19.25 8.06 0.70
C THR A 292 20.25 8.17 1.85
N VAL A 293 21.47 7.74 1.58
CA VAL A 293 22.63 8.22 2.30
C VAL A 293 22.72 9.71 1.97
N ARG A 294 22.06 10.55 2.78
CA ARG A 294 22.36 11.97 2.80
C ARG A 294 23.80 12.12 3.26
N GLN A 295 24.73 12.05 2.31
CA GLN A 295 26.02 12.69 2.49
C GLN A 295 25.72 14.18 2.70
N LYS A 296 25.77 14.63 3.95
CA LYS A 296 26.04 16.02 4.23
C LYS A 296 27.40 16.30 3.58
N ASN A 297 27.39 16.91 2.42
CA ASN A 297 28.54 17.65 1.94
C ASN A 297 28.80 18.72 3.00
N ALA A 298 29.68 18.42 3.94
CA ALA A 298 30.39 19.42 4.67
C ALA A 298 31.15 20.22 3.59
N LEU A 299 30.59 21.37 3.25
CA LEU A 299 31.29 22.40 2.52
C LEU A 299 32.62 22.61 3.26
N LYS A 300 33.65 22.16 2.62
CA LYS A 300 35.01 22.46 2.93
C LYS A 300 35.21 23.94 2.57
N GLU A 301 34.87 24.81 3.50
CA GLU A 301 35.50 26.12 3.58
C GLU A 301 36.91 25.88 4.04
N THR A 302 37.80 25.61 3.13
CA THR A 302 39.22 25.84 3.30
C THR A 302 39.54 27.13 2.57
N SER A 303 39.65 28.20 3.37
CA SER A 303 40.84 29.01 3.40
C SER A 303 41.46 29.35 2.04
N ASP A 304 40.99 30.43 1.42
CA ASP A 304 41.81 31.31 0.60
C ASP A 304 42.09 32.60 1.40
N GLU A 305 42.87 32.46 2.45
CA GLU A 305 43.60 33.54 3.10
C GLU A 305 45.03 33.08 3.28
N GLU A 306 45.80 33.13 2.21
CA GLU A 306 47.26 33.30 2.23
C GLU A 306 47.66 33.71 0.79
N ASP A 307 47.95 34.97 0.65
CA ASP A 307 48.94 35.57 -0.23
C ASP A 307 48.51 36.96 -0.68
N ALA A 308 48.68 37.90 0.24
CA ALA A 308 48.91 39.28 -0.14
C ALA A 308 49.64 39.98 1.01
N ASP A 309 50.85 39.59 1.29
CA ASP A 309 51.82 40.48 1.90
C ASP A 309 53.13 40.38 1.12
N GLU A 310 53.66 41.46 0.87
CA GLU A 310 54.95 41.89 0.37
C GLU A 310 54.85 42.65 -0.96
N SER A 311 54.67 43.93 -0.84
CA SER A 311 55.68 44.85 -1.31
C SER A 311 55.23 46.29 -1.21
N SER A 312 55.90 47.01 -0.40
CA SER A 312 56.53 48.27 -0.79
C SER A 312 56.65 49.21 0.41
N ASP A 313 57.67 49.21 0.99
CA ASP A 313 58.81 50.09 1.14
C ASP A 313 58.59 51.49 0.56
N ARG A 314 58.48 52.45 1.47
CA ARG A 314 59.06 53.79 1.60
C ARG A 314 58.18 54.77 2.37
#